data_dbb0d40a41a8d52572593880eb3dc69e
#
_entry.id   dbb0d40a41a8d52572593880eb3dc69e
#
_cell.length_a   1.000
_cell.length_b   1.000
_cell.length_c   1.000
_cell.angle_alpha   90.00
_cell.angle_beta   90.00
_cell.angle_gamma   90.00
#
_symmetry.space_group_name_H-M   'P 1'
#
loop_
_entity.id
_entity.type
_entity.pdbx_description
1 polymer ?
#
loop_
_entity_poly.entity_id
_entity_poly.type
_entity_poly.pdbx_seq_one_letter_code
_entity_poly.pdbx_strand_id
1 'polypeptide(L)' 'MKEIMTPREAADYLSVHVRTLYRLVKNGEIPGRKIGGSWRFKKDALDEWLSIREDPSPNGKE' A
#
# COMPACT_ATOMS: atom_id res chain seq x y z
N MET A 1 -2.52 2.39 -17.01
CA MET A 1 -2.33 2.04 -15.62
C MET A 1 -2.00 3.27 -14.79
N LYS A 2 -2.59 3.37 -13.62
CA LYS A 2 -2.37 4.55 -12.81
C LYS A 2 -1.13 4.44 -11.97
N GLU A 3 -0.33 5.47 -12.01
CA GLU A 3 0.85 5.52 -11.16
C GLU A 3 0.50 6.01 -9.77
N ILE A 4 -0.52 6.86 -9.68
CA ILE A 4 -0.96 7.40 -8.39
C ILE A 4 -2.31 6.78 -8.09
N MET A 5 -2.43 6.21 -6.92
CA MET A 5 -3.63 5.46 -6.56
C MET A 5 -4.31 6.07 -5.35
N THR A 6 -5.63 5.97 -5.35
CA THR A 6 -6.42 6.31 -4.17
C THR A 6 -6.24 5.20 -3.15
N PRO A 7 -6.66 5.42 -1.89
CA PRO A 7 -6.56 4.34 -0.90
C PRO A 7 -7.26 3.06 -1.33
N ARG A 8 -8.43 3.19 -1.93
CA ARG A 8 -9.16 2.00 -2.35
C ARG A 8 -8.41 1.27 -3.46
N GLU A 9 -7.85 2.03 -4.40
CA GLU A 9 -7.10 1.41 -5.47
C GLU A 9 -5.85 0.74 -4.94
N ALA A 10 -5.18 1.37 -3.99
CA ALA A 10 -3.98 0.80 -3.40
C ALA A 10 -4.32 -0.46 -2.61
N ALA A 11 -5.43 -0.45 -1.90
CA ALA A 11 -5.85 -1.63 -1.16
C ALA A 11 -6.13 -2.79 -2.11
N ASP A 12 -6.81 -2.50 -3.22
CA ASP A 12 -7.06 -3.53 -4.21
C ASP A 12 -5.75 -4.04 -4.81
N TYR A 13 -4.84 -3.12 -5.07
CA TYR A 13 -3.55 -3.49 -5.65
C TYR A 13 -2.78 -4.43 -4.72
N LEU A 14 -2.87 -4.18 -3.42
CA LEU A 14 -2.16 -4.99 -2.44
C LEU A 14 -3.00 -6.16 -1.94
N SER A 15 -4.23 -6.26 -2.41
CA SER A 15 -5.14 -7.33 -2.03
C SER A 15 -5.42 -7.33 -0.53
N VAL A 16 -5.61 -6.16 0.02
CA VAL A 16 -6.00 -6.04 1.43
C VAL A 16 -7.24 -5.19 1.51
N HIS A 17 -7.90 -5.24 2.63
CA HIS A 17 -9.07 -4.41 2.85
C HIS A 17 -8.62 -2.96 3.02
N VAL A 18 -9.43 -2.02 2.55
CA VAL A 18 -9.04 -0.62 2.62
C VAL A 18 -8.84 -0.18 4.07
N ARG A 19 -9.55 -0.77 5.00
CA ARG A 19 -9.38 -0.46 6.41
C ARG A 19 -7.96 -0.82 6.86
N THR A 20 -7.47 -1.95 6.41
CA THR A 20 -6.12 -2.38 6.73
C THR A 20 -5.11 -1.42 6.14
N LEU A 21 -5.37 -0.96 4.92
CA LEU A 21 -4.48 -0.01 4.28
C LEU A 21 -4.40 1.28 5.08
N TYR A 22 -5.53 1.79 5.54
CA TYR A 22 -5.53 3.01 6.33
C TYR A 22 -4.73 2.83 7.62
N ARG A 23 -4.88 1.69 8.25
CA ARG A 23 -4.13 1.42 9.47
C ARG A 23 -2.63 1.42 9.19
N LEU A 24 -2.24 0.78 8.12
CA LEU A 24 -0.82 0.69 7.78
C LEU A 24 -0.23 2.06 7.46
N VAL A 25 -0.96 2.86 6.71
CA VAL A 25 -0.41 4.15 6.32
C VAL A 25 -0.38 5.11 7.51
N LYS A 26 -1.35 5.03 8.40
CA LYS A 26 -1.36 5.90 9.57
C LYS A 26 -0.26 5.54 10.54
N ASN A 27 0.14 4.28 10.57
CA ASN A 27 1.23 3.84 11.42
C ASN A 27 2.58 4.08 10.77
N GLY A 28 2.60 4.58 9.56
CA GLY A 28 3.85 4.82 8.87
C GLY A 28 4.50 3.56 8.36
N GLU A 29 3.75 2.48 8.23
CA GLU A 29 4.31 1.23 7.78
C GLU A 29 4.29 1.08 6.26
N ILE A 30 3.55 1.92 5.58
CA ILE A 30 3.46 1.83 4.14
C ILE A 30 3.62 3.23 3.57
N PRO A 31 4.32 3.40 2.47
CA PRO A 31 4.56 4.73 1.92
C PRO A 31 3.28 5.31 1.34
N GLY A 32 2.97 6.51 1.73
CA GLY A 32 1.80 7.21 1.24
C GLY A 32 1.99 8.68 1.51
N ARG A 33 1.23 9.51 0.81
CA ARG A 33 1.32 10.94 0.99
C ARG A 33 -0.06 11.54 1.06
N LYS A 34 -0.25 12.45 1.99
CA LYS A 34 -1.54 13.10 2.14
C LYS A 34 -1.54 14.35 1.27
N ILE A 35 -2.40 14.37 0.31
CA ILE A 35 -2.49 15.48 -0.61
C ILE A 35 -3.90 16.01 -0.59
N GLY A 36 -4.06 17.28 -0.18
CA GLY A 36 -5.37 17.88 -0.16
C GLY A 36 -6.36 17.16 0.74
N GLY A 37 -5.89 16.59 1.84
CA GLY A 37 -6.77 15.92 2.78
C GLY A 37 -7.06 14.47 2.45
N SER A 38 -6.49 13.96 1.38
CA SER A 38 -6.70 12.57 0.99
C SER A 38 -5.38 11.88 0.82
N TRP A 39 -5.33 10.61 1.17
CA TRP A 39 -4.12 9.84 0.97
C TRP A 39 -3.98 9.45 -0.49
N ARG A 40 -2.75 9.43 -0.95
CA ARG A 40 -2.43 8.97 -2.29
C ARG A 40 -1.20 8.09 -2.22
N PHE A 41 -1.14 7.09 -3.09
CA PHE A 41 -0.07 6.11 -3.06
C PHE A 41 0.55 6.01 -4.44
N LYS A 42 1.85 5.90 -4.49
CA LYS A 42 2.56 5.77 -5.75
C LYS A 42 2.83 4.30 -5.99
N LYS A 43 2.46 3.82 -7.16
CA LYS A 43 2.59 2.40 -7.49
C LYS A 43 4.03 1.92 -7.32
N ASP A 44 4.97 2.69 -7.84
CA ASP A 44 6.38 2.31 -7.73
C ASP A 44 6.83 2.23 -6.28
N ALA A 45 6.34 3.12 -5.46
CA ALA A 45 6.70 3.12 -4.05
C ALA A 45 6.14 1.89 -3.35
N LEU A 46 4.93 1.49 -3.72
CA LEU A 46 4.33 0.30 -3.13
C LEU A 46 5.08 -0.95 -3.57
N ASP A 47 5.47 -0.99 -4.84
CA ASP A 47 6.22 -2.13 -5.35
C ASP A 47 7.54 -2.27 -4.62
N GLU A 48 8.22 -1.16 -4.41
CA GLU A 48 9.48 -1.19 -3.71
C GLU A 48 9.31 -1.58 -2.26
N TRP A 49 8.25 -1.06 -1.64
CA TRP A 49 7.96 -1.39 -0.25
C TRP A 49 7.71 -2.89 -0.09
N LEU A 50 6.97 -3.47 -1.01
CA LEU A 50 6.71 -4.90 -0.97
C LEU A 50 7.99 -5.70 -1.13
N SER A 51 8.86 -5.23 -2.01
CA SER A 51 10.12 -5.90 -2.26
C SER A 51 11.01 -5.90 -1.04
N ILE A 52 11.09 -4.77 -0.37
CA ILE A 52 11.92 -4.63 0.80
C ILE A 52 11.38 -5.46 1.95
N ARG A 53 10.07 -5.50 2.08
CA ARG A 53 9.46 -6.22 3.19
C ARG A 53 9.09 -7.63 2.82
N GLU A 54 9.68 -8.12 1.76
CA GLU A 54 9.39 -9.46 1.34
C GLU A 54 9.71 -10.42 2.45
N ASP A 55 8.76 -11.21 2.81
CA ASP A 55 8.89 -12.13 3.90
C ASP A 55 9.45 -13.43 3.36
N PRO A 56 10.48 -13.95 3.95
CA PRO A 56 11.01 -15.22 3.50
C PRO A 56 10.03 -16.35 3.78
N SER A 57 9.05 -16.12 4.55
CA SER A 57 8.06 -17.13 4.84
C SER A 57 7.27 -17.47 3.60
N PRO A 58 7.12 -18.71 3.32
CA PRO A 58 6.41 -19.06 2.11
C PRO A 58 4.95 -18.88 2.18
N ASN A 59 4.41 -18.61 3.21
CA ASN A 59 3.07 -18.57 3.28
C ASN A 59 2.53 -17.57 2.64
N GLY A 60 2.44 -17.56 2.08
CA GLY A 60 1.91 -16.60 1.56
C GLY A 60 0.56 -16.70 1.27
N LYS A 61 0.39 -17.12 1.33
CA LYS A 61 -0.37 -17.12 1.20
C LYS A 61 -1.18 -17.02 1.00
N GLU A 62 -1.42 -16.97 0.52
CA GLU A 62 -2.07 -16.82 0.39
C GLU A 62 -2.61 -16.91 0.26
#